data_8f04869b5f5c962553517c6cbbf1c401
#
_entry.id   8f04869b5f5c962553517c6cbbf1c401
#
_cell.length_a   1.000
_cell.length_b   1.000
_cell.length_c   1.000
_cell.angle_alpha   90.00
_cell.angle_beta   90.00
_cell.angle_gamma   90.00
#
_symmetry.space_group_name_H-M   'P 1'
#
loop_
_entity.id
_entity.type
_entity.pdbx_description
1 polymer ?
#
loop_
_entity_poly.entity_id
_entity_poly.type
_entity_poly.pdbx_seq_one_letter_code
_entity_poly.pdbx_strand_id
1 'polypeptide(L)'
;IVDHGLQAGSERVASEAADRCRALGLGPVILRNATVQARGEGLEAAARQARYDELCAAAHESGAIAVLLAHTMDDQAETVLIGLLRSRGVDALAGMPQVFTRSGATFARPLLTLTRAETTGICEDLGVEYWDDPTNGDAVDGELPNDYPLRSRVRHDLLPAIERFAGFNVTRHFAESARLARMDKEYLDQRSDEVMGEAVAAVDWPASSAAVSTDAPRACVAGDTNDSSHGIGLMISVKRI
;
A
#
# COMPACT_ATOMS: atom_id res chain seq x y z
N ILE A 1 -4.50 -6.22 -12.90
CA ILE A 1 -3.24 -5.51 -13.24
C ILE A 1 -3.60 -4.09 -13.64
N VAL A 2 -2.93 -3.10 -13.06
CA VAL A 2 -3.17 -1.68 -13.37
C VAL A 2 -1.94 -1.11 -14.05
N ASP A 3 -2.09 -0.64 -15.27
CA ASP A 3 -1.08 0.13 -16.00
C ASP A 3 -1.40 1.63 -15.90
N HIS A 4 -0.47 2.45 -15.47
CA HIS A 4 -0.62 3.90 -15.38
C HIS A 4 0.08 4.66 -16.51
N GLY A 5 0.64 3.95 -17.50
CA GLY A 5 1.15 4.53 -18.73
C GLY A 5 2.30 5.54 -18.58
N LEU A 6 2.99 5.58 -17.43
CA LEU A 6 4.01 6.60 -17.14
C LEU A 6 5.37 6.29 -17.77
N GLN A 7 5.60 5.04 -18.15
CA GLN A 7 6.85 4.58 -18.75
C GLN A 7 6.61 4.03 -20.15
N ALA A 8 7.52 4.28 -21.06
CA ALA A 8 7.49 3.65 -22.39
C ALA A 8 7.52 2.13 -22.25
N GLY A 9 6.62 1.42 -22.92
CA GLY A 9 6.53 -0.04 -22.88
C GLY A 9 5.78 -0.60 -21.65
N SER A 10 5.15 0.22 -20.82
CA SER A 10 4.38 -0.23 -19.66
C SER A 10 3.24 -1.18 -20.03
N GLU A 11 2.58 -0.97 -21.17
CA GLU A 11 1.53 -1.84 -21.72
C GLU A 11 2.05 -3.27 -21.98
N ARG A 12 3.25 -3.40 -22.58
CA ARG A 12 3.88 -4.70 -22.82
C ARG A 12 4.13 -5.44 -21.51
N VAL A 13 4.70 -4.77 -20.51
CA VAL A 13 4.98 -5.40 -19.21
C VAL A 13 3.68 -5.76 -18.48
N ALA A 14 2.62 -4.96 -18.60
CA ALA A 14 1.31 -5.29 -18.06
C ALA A 14 0.71 -6.52 -18.73
N SER A 15 0.86 -6.65 -20.06
CA SER A 15 0.43 -7.83 -20.83
C SER A 15 1.21 -9.08 -20.44
N GLU A 16 2.54 -9.01 -20.36
CA GLU A 16 3.39 -10.13 -19.92
C GLU A 16 3.05 -10.58 -18.51
N ALA A 17 2.79 -9.65 -17.58
CA ALA A 17 2.34 -9.97 -16.22
C ALA A 17 0.98 -10.68 -16.23
N ALA A 18 0.06 -10.27 -17.12
CA ALA A 18 -1.24 -10.93 -17.28
C ALA A 18 -1.09 -12.37 -17.78
N ASP A 19 -0.20 -12.59 -18.74
CA ASP A 19 0.06 -13.93 -19.28
C ASP A 19 0.67 -14.86 -18.23
N ARG A 20 1.59 -14.35 -17.42
CA ARG A 20 2.14 -15.09 -16.26
C ARG A 20 1.06 -15.46 -15.25
N CYS A 21 0.17 -14.53 -14.91
CA CYS A 21 -0.96 -14.82 -14.01
C CYS A 21 -1.85 -15.94 -14.57
N ARG A 22 -2.17 -15.90 -15.87
CA ARG A 22 -2.94 -16.97 -16.54
C ARG A 22 -2.21 -18.30 -16.53
N ALA A 23 -0.91 -18.30 -16.79
CA ALA A 23 -0.08 -19.52 -16.77
C ALA A 23 -0.02 -20.16 -15.37
N LEU A 24 -0.13 -19.34 -14.31
CA LEU A 24 -0.24 -19.81 -12.92
C LEU A 24 -1.67 -20.25 -12.54
N GLY A 25 -2.63 -20.26 -13.48
CA GLY A 25 -4.02 -20.64 -13.23
C GLY A 25 -4.83 -19.58 -12.49
N LEU A 26 -4.33 -18.35 -12.40
CA LEU A 26 -5.04 -17.22 -11.77
C LEU A 26 -6.04 -16.63 -12.78
N GLY A 27 -7.30 -16.45 -12.36
CA GLY A 27 -8.33 -15.87 -13.22
C GLY A 27 -9.59 -15.48 -12.46
N PRO A 28 -10.40 -14.58 -13.05
CA PRO A 28 -10.14 -13.83 -14.27
C PRO A 28 -8.99 -12.80 -14.10
N VAL A 29 -8.19 -12.59 -15.16
CA VAL A 29 -7.14 -11.56 -15.16
C VAL A 29 -7.72 -10.29 -15.78
N ILE A 30 -7.83 -9.25 -14.96
CA ILE A 30 -8.37 -7.93 -15.35
C ILE A 30 -7.20 -6.97 -15.58
N LEU A 31 -7.08 -6.39 -16.78
CA LEU A 31 -6.18 -5.29 -17.09
C LEU A 31 -6.95 -3.97 -17.06
N ARG A 32 -6.37 -2.96 -16.45
CA ARG A 32 -6.90 -1.60 -16.39
C ARG A 32 -5.84 -0.58 -16.68
N ASN A 33 -6.22 0.47 -17.38
CA ASN A 33 -5.37 1.63 -17.66
C ASN A 33 -5.79 2.77 -16.76
N ALA A 34 -4.91 3.16 -15.83
CA ALA A 34 -5.18 4.26 -14.92
C ALA A 34 -4.85 5.61 -15.60
N THR A 35 -5.77 6.55 -15.56
CA THR A 35 -5.53 7.92 -16.00
C THR A 35 -4.90 8.73 -14.87
N VAL A 36 -3.63 9.09 -15.01
CA VAL A 36 -2.89 9.87 -14.00
C VAL A 36 -3.06 11.37 -14.28
N GLN A 37 -3.67 12.08 -13.34
CA GLN A 37 -3.85 13.53 -13.39
C GLN A 37 -3.26 14.16 -12.12
N ALA A 38 -2.08 14.77 -12.23
CA ALA A 38 -1.48 15.50 -11.10
C ALA A 38 -2.21 16.85 -10.91
N ARG A 39 -2.71 17.09 -9.70
CA ARG A 39 -3.44 18.32 -9.32
C ARG A 39 -2.66 19.14 -8.28
N GLY A 40 -1.32 19.01 -8.27
CA GLY A 40 -0.44 19.72 -7.34
C GLY A 40 0.23 18.82 -6.30
N GLU A 41 -0.23 17.56 -6.13
CA GLU A 41 0.33 16.59 -5.18
C GLU A 41 1.61 15.89 -5.67
N GLY A 42 1.97 16.09 -6.91
CA GLY A 42 3.08 15.42 -7.59
C GLY A 42 2.65 14.15 -8.33
N LEU A 43 3.42 13.80 -9.37
CA LEU A 43 3.09 12.72 -10.30
C LEU A 43 3.01 11.35 -9.61
N GLU A 44 3.92 11.05 -8.68
CA GLU A 44 3.95 9.79 -7.94
C GLU A 44 2.69 9.60 -7.07
N ALA A 45 2.29 10.66 -6.36
CA ALA A 45 1.09 10.63 -5.53
C ALA A 45 -0.18 10.46 -6.38
N ALA A 46 -0.28 11.18 -7.51
CA ALA A 46 -1.38 11.07 -8.47
C ALA A 46 -1.47 9.66 -9.08
N ALA A 47 -0.33 9.08 -9.48
CA ALA A 47 -0.27 7.71 -10.01
C ALA A 47 -0.69 6.67 -8.95
N ARG A 48 -0.25 6.87 -7.70
CA ARG A 48 -0.66 6.02 -6.58
C ARG A 48 -2.17 6.11 -6.36
N GLN A 49 -2.76 7.32 -6.36
CA GLN A 49 -4.20 7.52 -6.23
C GLN A 49 -4.95 6.79 -7.33
N ALA A 50 -4.62 7.07 -8.61
CA ALA A 50 -5.26 6.46 -9.76
C ALA A 50 -5.19 4.92 -9.72
N ARG A 51 -4.05 4.35 -9.29
CA ARG A 51 -3.92 2.90 -9.12
C ARG A 51 -4.90 2.35 -8.08
N TYR A 52 -5.04 3.00 -6.92
CA TYR A 52 -5.99 2.54 -5.91
C TYR A 52 -7.44 2.66 -6.36
N ASP A 53 -7.78 3.68 -7.11
CA ASP A 53 -9.13 3.88 -7.63
C ASP A 53 -9.49 2.76 -8.62
N GLU A 54 -8.58 2.39 -9.52
CA GLU A 54 -8.76 1.25 -10.43
C GLU A 54 -8.81 -0.11 -9.69
N LEU A 55 -8.03 -0.28 -8.62
CA LEU A 55 -8.10 -1.49 -7.80
C LEU A 55 -9.45 -1.59 -7.06
N CYS A 56 -9.98 -0.49 -6.52
CA CYS A 56 -11.30 -0.47 -5.90
C CYS A 56 -12.39 -0.81 -6.93
N ALA A 57 -12.35 -0.20 -8.11
CA ALA A 57 -13.31 -0.48 -9.18
C ALA A 57 -13.28 -1.97 -9.59
N ALA A 58 -12.08 -2.51 -9.80
CA ALA A 58 -11.92 -3.93 -10.14
C ALA A 58 -12.38 -4.87 -9.02
N ALA A 59 -12.16 -4.51 -7.74
CA ALA A 59 -12.63 -5.28 -6.61
C ALA A 59 -14.16 -5.34 -6.56
N HIS A 60 -14.84 -4.21 -6.75
CA HIS A 60 -16.29 -4.14 -6.78
C HIS A 60 -16.88 -4.93 -7.96
N GLU A 61 -16.30 -4.81 -9.16
CA GLU A 61 -16.77 -5.51 -10.35
C GLU A 61 -16.63 -7.04 -10.24
N SER A 62 -15.52 -7.50 -9.63
CA SER A 62 -15.26 -8.93 -9.46
C SER A 62 -15.91 -9.53 -8.23
N GLY A 63 -16.51 -8.73 -7.34
CA GLY A 63 -17.01 -9.17 -6.05
C GLY A 63 -15.91 -9.68 -5.12
N ALA A 64 -14.67 -9.16 -5.27
CA ALA A 64 -13.55 -9.58 -4.44
C ALA A 64 -13.74 -9.14 -2.99
N ILE A 65 -13.57 -10.08 -2.05
CA ILE A 65 -13.65 -9.80 -0.61
C ILE A 65 -12.46 -9.00 -0.09
N ALA A 66 -11.31 -9.09 -0.76
CA ALA A 66 -10.11 -8.32 -0.43
C ALA A 66 -9.17 -8.16 -1.63
N VAL A 67 -8.40 -7.08 -1.61
CA VAL A 67 -7.29 -6.81 -2.53
C VAL A 67 -5.97 -7.04 -1.80
N LEU A 68 -5.15 -7.97 -2.27
CA LEU A 68 -3.85 -8.24 -1.68
C LEU A 68 -2.77 -7.37 -2.35
N LEU A 69 -1.97 -6.70 -1.52
CA LEU A 69 -0.86 -5.86 -1.94
C LEU A 69 0.46 -6.51 -1.53
N ALA A 70 1.38 -6.67 -2.47
CA ALA A 70 2.67 -7.32 -2.26
C ALA A 70 3.73 -6.37 -1.65
N HIS A 71 3.37 -5.56 -0.65
CA HIS A 71 4.35 -4.77 0.10
C HIS A 71 5.11 -5.67 1.08
N THR A 72 6.43 -5.46 1.14
CA THR A 72 7.35 -6.23 1.98
C THR A 72 7.77 -5.47 3.24
N MET A 73 8.58 -6.12 4.07
CA MET A 73 9.23 -5.51 5.24
C MET A 73 10.14 -4.34 4.82
N ASP A 74 10.83 -4.47 3.69
CA ASP A 74 11.66 -3.38 3.13
C ASP A 74 10.82 -2.16 2.78
N ASP A 75 9.67 -2.35 2.15
CA ASP A 75 8.71 -1.28 1.87
C ASP A 75 8.21 -0.59 3.15
N GLN A 76 8.08 -1.34 4.24
CA GLN A 76 7.69 -0.79 5.53
C GLN A 76 8.79 0.11 6.10
N ALA A 77 10.05 -0.34 6.10
CA ALA A 77 11.19 0.43 6.55
C ALA A 77 11.38 1.72 5.71
N GLU A 78 11.28 1.61 4.37
CA GLU A 78 11.29 2.76 3.47
C GLU A 78 10.19 3.76 3.82
N THR A 79 8.97 3.28 4.10
CA THR A 79 7.82 4.13 4.43
C THR A 79 8.04 4.86 5.74
N VAL A 80 8.61 4.22 6.76
CA VAL A 80 8.97 4.85 8.04
C VAL A 80 10.01 5.96 7.82
N LEU A 81 11.10 5.67 7.11
CA LEU A 81 12.13 6.66 6.85
C LEU A 81 11.59 7.87 6.07
N ILE A 82 10.82 7.64 5.02
CA ILE A 82 10.17 8.72 4.27
C ILE A 82 9.20 9.49 5.16
N GLY A 83 8.47 8.82 6.04
CA GLY A 83 7.59 9.44 7.03
C GLY A 83 8.36 10.38 7.95
N LEU A 84 9.45 9.91 8.52
CA LEU A 84 10.33 10.71 9.41
C LEU A 84 10.96 11.94 8.72
N LEU A 85 11.23 11.84 7.41
CA LEU A 85 11.75 12.96 6.63
C LEU A 85 10.68 14.02 6.29
N ARG A 86 9.41 13.64 6.24
CA ARG A 86 8.30 14.50 5.77
C ARG A 86 7.36 14.99 6.88
N SER A 87 7.21 14.23 7.95
CA SER A 87 6.24 14.49 9.00
C SER A 87 6.80 14.20 10.40
N ARG A 88 5.97 14.43 11.42
CA ARG A 88 6.36 14.29 12.83
C ARG A 88 5.30 13.45 13.57
N GLY A 89 5.70 12.93 14.73
CA GLY A 89 4.80 12.20 15.61
C GLY A 89 4.60 10.74 15.22
N VAL A 90 3.61 10.12 15.86
CA VAL A 90 3.32 8.69 15.71
C VAL A 90 2.95 8.30 14.28
N ASP A 91 2.30 9.18 13.53
CA ASP A 91 1.93 8.94 12.12
C ASP A 91 3.14 8.70 11.22
N ALA A 92 4.24 9.43 11.46
CA ALA A 92 5.49 9.24 10.73
C ALA A 92 6.09 7.84 10.96
N LEU A 93 5.95 7.33 12.18
CA LEU A 93 6.49 6.05 12.61
C LEU A 93 5.60 4.85 12.29
N ALA A 94 4.27 5.04 12.30
CA ALA A 94 3.30 3.95 12.20
C ALA A 94 3.30 3.18 10.86
N GLY A 95 4.05 3.67 9.87
CA GLY A 95 4.20 2.99 8.59
C GLY A 95 2.88 2.65 7.90
N MET A 96 2.87 1.55 7.14
CA MET A 96 1.67 1.05 6.45
C MET A 96 0.87 0.12 7.35
N PRO A 97 -0.47 0.24 7.44
CA PRO A 97 -1.32 -0.74 8.11
C PRO A 97 -1.31 -2.08 7.36
N GLN A 98 -1.44 -3.18 8.11
CA GLN A 98 -1.54 -4.51 7.51
C GLN A 98 -2.85 -4.70 6.74
N VAL A 99 -3.95 -4.16 7.29
CA VAL A 99 -5.27 -4.15 6.68
C VAL A 99 -5.84 -2.74 6.74
N PHE A 100 -6.54 -2.32 5.69
CA PHE A 100 -7.26 -1.03 5.67
C PHE A 100 -8.39 -1.08 4.66
N THR A 101 -9.36 -0.20 4.84
CA THR A 101 -10.49 -0.03 3.91
C THR A 101 -10.34 1.28 3.14
N ARG A 102 -10.67 1.25 1.85
CA ARG A 102 -10.70 2.43 0.98
C ARG A 102 -11.83 2.30 -0.02
N SER A 103 -12.69 3.30 -0.10
CA SER A 103 -13.83 3.33 -1.03
C SER A 103 -14.65 2.03 -0.99
N GLY A 104 -14.88 1.48 0.21
CA GLY A 104 -15.65 0.25 0.41
C GLY A 104 -14.90 -1.06 0.10
N ALA A 105 -13.70 -1.02 -0.45
CA ALA A 105 -12.88 -2.21 -0.70
C ALA A 105 -11.89 -2.44 0.45
N THR A 106 -11.72 -3.70 0.87
CA THR A 106 -10.73 -4.10 1.87
C THR A 106 -9.40 -4.40 1.20
N PHE A 107 -8.32 -3.85 1.73
CA PHE A 107 -6.95 -4.08 1.28
C PHE A 107 -6.14 -4.76 2.38
N ALA A 108 -5.31 -5.75 2.01
CA ALA A 108 -4.42 -6.42 2.94
C ALA A 108 -2.99 -6.50 2.37
N ARG A 109 -1.99 -6.51 3.27
CA ARG A 109 -0.56 -6.63 2.96
C ARG A 109 0.02 -7.84 3.68
N PRO A 110 -0.19 -9.05 3.15
CA PRO A 110 0.23 -10.27 3.84
C PRO A 110 1.76 -10.44 3.94
N LEU A 111 2.52 -9.77 3.06
CA LEU A 111 3.98 -9.94 2.98
C LEU A 111 4.78 -8.91 3.80
N LEU A 112 4.14 -8.06 4.64
CA LEU A 112 4.84 -7.05 5.45
C LEU A 112 5.85 -7.62 6.46
N THR A 113 5.77 -8.91 6.76
CA THR A 113 6.70 -9.61 7.65
C THR A 113 7.84 -10.30 6.91
N LEU A 114 7.80 -10.34 5.59
CA LEU A 114 8.82 -10.92 4.73
C LEU A 114 9.68 -9.82 4.11
N THR A 115 10.98 -10.07 4.03
CA THR A 115 11.90 -9.21 3.30
C THR A 115 11.74 -9.39 1.79
N ARG A 116 12.25 -8.44 1.01
CA ARG A 116 12.33 -8.57 -0.45
C ARG A 116 13.17 -9.78 -0.84
N ALA A 117 14.29 -10.02 -0.17
CA ALA A 117 15.14 -11.18 -0.44
C ALA A 117 14.39 -12.50 -0.24
N GLU A 118 13.59 -12.62 0.83
CA GLU A 118 12.75 -13.80 1.06
C GLU A 118 11.67 -13.96 -0.01
N THR A 119 11.01 -12.87 -0.43
CA THR A 119 10.00 -12.95 -1.51
C THR A 119 10.63 -13.27 -2.88
N THR A 120 11.83 -12.77 -3.15
CA THR A 120 12.62 -13.15 -4.35
C THR A 120 12.96 -14.64 -4.32
N GLY A 121 13.47 -15.14 -3.20
CA GLY A 121 13.76 -16.58 -3.03
C GLY A 121 12.52 -17.46 -3.23
N ILE A 122 11.35 -17.04 -2.74
CA ILE A 122 10.08 -17.75 -3.00
C ILE A 122 9.77 -17.80 -4.51
N CYS A 123 9.97 -16.70 -5.25
CA CYS A 123 9.76 -16.70 -6.69
C CYS A 123 10.73 -17.67 -7.40
N GLU A 124 12.00 -17.69 -7.00
CA GLU A 124 13.03 -18.58 -7.54
C GLU A 124 12.70 -20.05 -7.25
N ASP A 125 12.33 -20.39 -6.01
CA ASP A 125 11.95 -21.74 -5.59
C ASP A 125 10.72 -22.27 -6.35
N LEU A 126 9.78 -21.37 -6.67
CA LEU A 126 8.56 -21.70 -7.42
C LEU A 126 8.74 -21.60 -8.94
N GLY A 127 9.90 -21.17 -9.44
CA GLY A 127 10.12 -20.92 -10.86
C GLY A 127 9.24 -19.82 -11.45
N VAL A 128 8.83 -18.84 -10.61
CA VAL A 128 8.00 -17.70 -11.03
C VAL A 128 8.90 -16.57 -11.51
N GLU A 129 8.86 -16.29 -12.81
CA GLU A 129 9.55 -15.13 -13.36
C GLU A 129 8.92 -13.83 -12.86
N TYR A 130 9.76 -12.89 -12.44
CA TYR A 130 9.36 -11.53 -12.08
C TYR A 130 10.10 -10.50 -12.92
N TRP A 131 9.53 -9.31 -13.03
CA TRP A 131 10.15 -8.20 -13.72
C TRP A 131 10.80 -7.28 -12.68
N ASP A 132 12.09 -7.00 -12.92
CA ASP A 132 12.83 -6.04 -12.12
C ASP A 132 12.74 -4.66 -12.76
N ASP A 133 12.26 -3.68 -11.98
CA ASP A 133 12.00 -2.32 -12.47
C ASP A 133 13.32 -1.52 -12.47
N PRO A 134 13.82 -1.08 -13.65
CA PRO A 134 15.04 -0.27 -13.71
C PRO A 134 15.01 0.99 -12.85
N THR A 135 13.82 1.52 -12.53
CA THR A 135 13.69 2.69 -11.66
C THR A 135 13.97 2.40 -10.19
N ASN A 136 14.14 1.13 -9.81
CA ASN A 136 14.64 0.75 -8.48
C ASN A 136 16.09 1.22 -8.25
N GLY A 137 16.88 1.36 -9.33
CA GLY A 137 18.25 1.80 -9.26
C GLY A 137 19.27 0.68 -9.03
N ASP A 138 18.84 -0.60 -9.03
CA ASP A 138 19.69 -1.74 -8.69
C ASP A 138 20.88 -1.94 -9.66
N ALA A 139 20.80 -1.37 -10.87
CA ALA A 139 21.88 -1.39 -11.87
C ALA A 139 22.80 -0.17 -11.80
N VAL A 140 22.63 0.74 -10.85
CA VAL A 140 23.43 1.97 -10.73
C VAL A 140 24.56 1.76 -9.72
N ASP A 141 25.79 2.02 -10.16
CA ASP A 141 26.95 2.04 -9.29
C ASP A 141 27.06 3.38 -8.54
N GLY A 142 27.18 3.34 -7.22
CA GLY A 142 27.27 4.53 -6.38
C GLY A 142 25.91 5.10 -5.97
N GLU A 143 25.87 6.37 -5.54
CA GLU A 143 24.63 7.02 -5.08
C GLU A 143 23.68 7.34 -6.25
N LEU A 144 22.40 7.15 -6.03
CA LEU A 144 21.38 7.47 -7.04
C LEU A 144 21.25 9.00 -7.23
N PRO A 145 21.16 9.47 -8.49
CA PRO A 145 20.90 10.86 -8.81
C PRO A 145 19.63 11.41 -8.13
N ASN A 146 19.58 12.73 -7.91
CA ASN A 146 18.49 13.40 -7.18
C ASN A 146 17.14 13.36 -7.92
N ASP A 147 17.11 13.06 -9.20
CA ASP A 147 15.93 12.89 -10.04
C ASP A 147 15.29 11.51 -9.91
N TYR A 148 15.99 10.55 -9.28
CA TYR A 148 15.37 9.27 -8.91
C TYR A 148 14.30 9.44 -7.83
N PRO A 149 13.25 8.59 -7.83
CA PRO A 149 12.22 8.60 -6.80
C PRO A 149 12.83 8.54 -5.40
N LEU A 150 12.29 9.33 -4.46
CA LEU A 150 12.81 9.35 -3.08
C LEU A 150 12.85 7.95 -2.46
N ARG A 151 11.87 7.10 -2.78
CA ARG A 151 11.81 5.72 -2.29
C ARG A 151 12.99 4.88 -2.80
N SER A 152 13.35 5.00 -4.07
CA SER A 152 14.50 4.30 -4.65
C SER A 152 15.80 4.76 -3.99
N ARG A 153 15.97 6.06 -3.76
CA ARG A 153 17.13 6.61 -3.05
C ARG A 153 17.21 6.17 -1.58
N VAL A 154 16.08 6.10 -0.89
CA VAL A 154 16.03 5.56 0.48
C VAL A 154 16.48 4.11 0.51
N ARG A 155 16.01 3.30 -0.44
CA ARG A 155 16.34 1.88 -0.57
C ARG A 155 17.81 1.65 -0.90
N HIS A 156 18.29 2.34 -1.92
CA HIS A 156 19.61 2.12 -2.49
C HIS A 156 20.73 2.77 -1.68
N ASP A 157 20.50 3.98 -1.18
CA ASP A 157 21.55 4.77 -0.55
C ASP A 157 21.40 4.84 0.98
N LEU A 158 20.22 5.27 1.47
CA LEU A 158 20.05 5.63 2.86
C LEU A 158 19.98 4.42 3.80
N LEU A 159 19.15 3.44 3.49
CA LEU A 159 19.02 2.22 4.32
C LEU A 159 20.35 1.49 4.47
N PRO A 160 21.11 1.19 3.38
CA PRO A 160 22.40 0.54 3.49
C PRO A 160 23.44 1.39 4.24
N ALA A 161 23.38 2.73 4.13
CA ALA A 161 24.26 3.61 4.89
C ALA A 161 23.98 3.52 6.40
N ILE A 162 22.72 3.52 6.80
CA ILE A 162 22.31 3.37 8.20
C ILE A 162 22.70 1.97 8.72
N GLU A 163 22.51 0.91 7.94
CA GLU A 163 22.90 -0.46 8.33
C GLU A 163 24.41 -0.59 8.54
N ARG A 164 25.21 -0.01 7.65
CA ARG A 164 26.68 0.04 7.81
C ARG A 164 27.09 0.80 9.06
N PHE A 165 26.43 1.92 9.35
CA PHE A 165 26.70 2.73 10.53
C PHE A 165 26.28 2.02 11.83
N ALA A 166 25.10 1.41 11.85
CA ALA A 166 24.52 0.73 13.01
C ALA A 166 25.19 -0.63 13.30
N GLY A 167 25.68 -1.32 12.27
CA GLY A 167 26.27 -2.64 12.38
C GLY A 167 25.26 -3.78 12.53
N PHE A 168 23.96 -3.53 12.25
CA PHE A 168 22.89 -4.54 12.28
C PHE A 168 21.81 -4.23 11.25
N ASN A 169 20.89 -5.20 11.03
CA ASN A 169 19.77 -5.07 10.10
C ASN A 169 18.73 -4.07 10.60
N VAL A 170 18.77 -2.83 10.09
CA VAL A 170 17.86 -1.76 10.48
C VAL A 170 16.49 -1.88 9.82
N THR A 171 16.38 -2.57 8.68
CA THR A 171 15.12 -2.80 7.98
C THR A 171 14.12 -3.50 8.91
N ARG A 172 14.54 -4.60 9.54
CA ARG A 172 13.71 -5.32 10.52
C ARG A 172 13.38 -4.43 11.73
N HIS A 173 14.35 -3.67 12.22
CA HIS A 173 14.14 -2.78 13.35
C HIS A 173 13.09 -1.70 13.06
N PHE A 174 13.16 -1.05 11.89
CA PHE A 174 12.15 -0.05 11.47
C PHE A 174 10.77 -0.69 11.28
N ALA A 175 10.68 -1.88 10.69
CA ALA A 175 9.41 -2.56 10.48
C ALA A 175 8.74 -2.94 11.81
N GLU A 176 9.51 -3.45 12.79
CA GLU A 176 9.00 -3.76 14.13
C GLU A 176 8.58 -2.49 14.89
N SER A 177 9.37 -1.41 14.81
CA SER A 177 9.03 -0.11 15.41
C SER A 177 7.74 0.45 14.80
N ALA A 178 7.55 0.31 13.49
CA ALA A 178 6.32 0.72 12.82
C ALA A 178 5.11 -0.08 13.32
N ARG A 179 5.26 -1.38 13.53
CA ARG A 179 4.20 -2.23 14.06
C ARG A 179 3.75 -1.79 15.46
N LEU A 180 4.71 -1.50 16.35
CA LEU A 180 4.41 -1.01 17.70
C LEU A 180 3.75 0.37 17.66
N ALA A 181 4.33 1.31 16.92
CA ALA A 181 3.76 2.66 16.77
C ALA A 181 2.35 2.63 16.14
N ARG A 182 2.07 1.67 15.26
CA ARG A 182 0.74 1.45 14.71
C ARG A 182 -0.26 1.02 15.78
N MET A 183 0.10 0.09 16.65
CA MET A 183 -0.74 -0.36 17.75
C MET A 183 -1.07 0.79 18.71
N ASP A 184 -0.06 1.60 19.05
CA ASP A 184 -0.26 2.77 19.90
C ASP A 184 -1.18 3.80 19.23
N LYS A 185 -0.98 4.06 17.93
CA LYS A 185 -1.84 4.95 17.15
C LYS A 185 -3.28 4.46 17.11
N GLU A 186 -3.52 3.19 16.79
CA GLU A 186 -4.86 2.62 16.73
C GLU A 186 -5.59 2.70 18.08
N TYR A 187 -4.88 2.46 19.18
CA TYR A 187 -5.41 2.64 20.53
C TYR A 187 -5.79 4.11 20.82
N LEU A 188 -4.90 5.06 20.46
CA LEU A 188 -5.16 6.49 20.66
C LEU A 188 -6.32 6.98 19.78
N ASP A 189 -6.40 6.54 18.53
CA ASP A 189 -7.48 6.88 17.60
C ASP A 189 -8.82 6.37 18.17
N GLN A 190 -8.88 5.09 18.61
CA GLN A 190 -10.07 4.52 19.23
C GLN A 190 -10.50 5.29 20.48
N ARG A 191 -9.56 5.62 21.37
CA ARG A 191 -9.87 6.40 22.58
C ARG A 191 -10.36 7.81 22.26
N SER A 192 -9.79 8.44 21.24
CA SER A 192 -10.22 9.76 20.78
C SER A 192 -11.66 9.71 20.23
N ASP A 193 -11.99 8.68 19.46
CA ASP A 193 -13.34 8.50 18.90
C ASP A 193 -14.38 8.24 20.01
N GLU A 194 -14.04 7.42 21.02
CA GLU A 194 -14.90 7.18 22.18
C GLU A 194 -15.20 8.48 22.95
N VAL A 195 -14.14 9.24 23.31
CA VAL A 195 -14.28 10.51 24.02
C VAL A 195 -15.05 11.55 23.19
N MET A 196 -14.78 11.60 21.88
CA MET A 196 -15.50 12.51 20.98
C MET A 196 -16.98 12.13 20.90
N GLY A 197 -17.32 10.85 20.83
CA GLY A 197 -18.67 10.35 20.85
C GLY A 197 -19.43 10.75 22.14
N GLU A 198 -18.80 10.58 23.31
CA GLU A 198 -19.32 11.00 24.59
C GLU A 198 -19.51 12.52 24.66
N ALA A 199 -18.53 13.30 24.21
CA ALA A 199 -18.57 14.76 24.22
C ALA A 199 -19.69 15.30 23.30
N VAL A 200 -19.83 14.73 22.09
CA VAL A 200 -20.91 15.12 21.16
C VAL A 200 -22.26 14.75 21.69
N ALA A 201 -22.42 13.59 22.33
CA ALA A 201 -23.69 13.17 22.96
C ALA A 201 -24.07 14.04 24.17
N ALA A 202 -23.07 14.59 24.89
CA ALA A 202 -23.32 15.47 26.05
C ALA A 202 -23.66 16.92 25.66
N VAL A 203 -23.38 17.33 24.41
CA VAL A 203 -23.74 18.66 23.88
C VAL A 203 -25.08 18.55 23.17
N ASP A 204 -26.16 19.12 23.80
CA ASP A 204 -27.44 19.26 23.14
C ASP A 204 -27.35 20.34 22.04
N TRP A 205 -26.80 19.94 20.87
CA TRP A 205 -26.58 20.83 19.74
C TRP A 205 -27.94 21.07 19.07
N PRO A 206 -28.44 22.30 19.01
CA PRO A 206 -29.70 22.58 18.32
C PRO A 206 -29.54 22.17 16.85
N ALA A 207 -30.43 21.29 16.39
CA ALA A 207 -30.51 20.87 15.00
C ALA A 207 -30.92 22.03 14.09
N SER A 208 -29.98 22.94 13.82
CA SER A 208 -30.18 24.08 12.92
C SER A 208 -28.98 24.20 11.99
N SER A 209 -29.22 23.79 10.73
CA SER A 209 -28.56 24.23 9.50
C SER A 209 -27.02 24.27 9.48
N ALA A 210 -26.40 23.16 9.11
CA ALA A 210 -25.33 23.11 8.10
C ALA A 210 -24.99 21.64 7.88
N ALA A 211 -25.32 21.13 6.70
CA ALA A 211 -24.78 19.89 6.22
C ALA A 211 -23.27 20.06 6.03
N VAL A 212 -22.48 19.76 7.05
CA VAL A 212 -21.04 19.51 6.90
C VAL A 212 -20.93 18.12 6.31
N SER A 213 -20.54 18.06 5.05
CA SER A 213 -20.17 16.81 4.39
C SER A 213 -19.00 16.19 5.15
N THR A 214 -19.31 15.24 6.01
CA THR A 214 -18.32 14.39 6.67
C THR A 214 -18.01 13.20 5.77
N ASP A 215 -17.17 13.39 4.76
CA ASP A 215 -16.48 12.30 4.08
C ASP A 215 -15.30 11.80 4.94
N ALA A 216 -15.64 11.30 6.13
CA ALA A 216 -14.73 10.48 6.91
C ALA A 216 -15.15 9.01 6.74
N PRO A 217 -14.24 8.09 6.45
CA PRO A 217 -14.57 6.68 6.29
C PRO A 217 -15.00 6.10 7.63
N ARG A 218 -16.31 5.89 7.80
CA ARG A 218 -16.86 5.13 8.93
C ARG A 218 -16.41 3.68 8.80
N ALA A 219 -15.77 3.17 9.85
CA ALA A 219 -15.60 1.74 10.04
C ALA A 219 -16.99 1.08 10.07
N CYS A 220 -17.30 0.25 9.08
CA CYS A 220 -18.50 -0.55 9.08
C CYS A 220 -18.36 -1.69 10.09
N VAL A 221 -19.23 -1.67 11.11
CA VAL A 221 -19.54 -2.82 11.96
C VAL A 221 -20.16 -3.92 11.08
N ALA A 222 -19.62 -5.14 11.21
CA ALA A 222 -20.11 -6.31 10.52
C ALA A 222 -21.58 -6.58 10.88
N GLY A 223 -22.45 -6.51 9.89
CA GLY A 223 -23.82 -7.02 9.96
C GLY A 223 -23.87 -8.35 9.21
N ASP A 224 -24.31 -9.39 9.92
CA ASP A 224 -24.57 -10.72 9.38
C ASP A 224 -25.54 -10.67 8.19
N THR A 225 -25.11 -11.16 7.04
CA THR A 225 -26.02 -11.78 6.08
C THR A 225 -25.39 -13.02 5.51
N ASN A 226 -25.93 -14.14 5.94
CA ASN A 226 -25.71 -15.47 5.45
C ASN A 226 -26.29 -15.58 4.02
N ASP A 227 -25.42 -15.65 3.00
CA ASP A 227 -25.78 -16.23 1.71
C ASP A 227 -24.58 -16.98 1.13
N SER A 228 -24.73 -18.29 1.10
CA SER A 228 -23.74 -19.26 0.68
C SER A 228 -23.86 -19.50 -0.82
N SER A 229 -23.08 -18.79 -1.63
CA SER A 229 -22.63 -19.25 -2.97
C SER A 229 -21.81 -18.19 -3.73
N HIS A 230 -20.73 -17.64 -3.14
CA HIS A 230 -19.81 -16.83 -3.93
C HIS A 230 -18.40 -17.40 -3.78
N GLY A 231 -17.80 -17.77 -4.90
CA GLY A 231 -16.40 -18.16 -4.94
C GLY A 231 -15.53 -17.07 -4.33
N ILE A 232 -14.57 -17.45 -3.49
CA ILE A 232 -13.66 -16.51 -2.82
C ILE A 232 -12.85 -15.78 -3.88
N GLY A 233 -13.27 -14.56 -4.23
CA GLY A 233 -12.56 -13.68 -5.15
C GLY A 233 -11.36 -13.09 -4.44
N LEU A 234 -10.16 -13.64 -4.67
CA LEU A 234 -8.90 -13.07 -4.21
C LEU A 234 -8.29 -12.26 -5.36
N MET A 235 -8.07 -10.96 -5.14
CA MET A 235 -7.37 -10.13 -6.11
C MET A 235 -5.93 -9.89 -5.66
N ILE A 236 -4.98 -10.37 -6.46
CA ILE A 236 -3.55 -10.14 -6.22
C ILE A 236 -3.13 -8.93 -7.03
N SER A 237 -2.78 -7.84 -6.35
CA SER A 237 -2.15 -6.67 -6.97
C SER A 237 -0.64 -6.81 -6.86
N VAL A 238 0.02 -7.12 -7.97
CA VAL A 238 1.48 -7.09 -8.04
C VAL A 238 1.92 -5.62 -8.10
N LYS A 239 2.75 -5.22 -7.14
CA LYS A 239 3.25 -3.85 -7.03
C LYS A 239 4.18 -3.54 -8.20
N ARG A 240 3.86 -2.49 -8.94
CA ARG A 240 4.80 -1.71 -9.71
C ARG A 240 5.01 -0.38 -8.98
N ILE A 241 6.21 -0.08 -8.65
CA ILE A 241 6.61 1.26 -8.21
C ILE A 241 7.06 2.05 -9.41
#